data_1554c974d43b004eea9ac8462138c727
#
_entry.id   1554c974d43b004eea9ac8462138c727
#
_cell.length_a   1.000
_cell.length_b   1.000
_cell.length_c   1.000
_cell.angle_alpha   90.00
_cell.angle_beta   90.00
_cell.angle_gamma   90.00
#
_symmetry.space_group_name_H-M   'P 1'
#
loop_
_entity.id
_entity.type
_entity.pdbx_description
1 polymer ?
#
loop_
_entity_poly.entity_id
_entity_poly.type
_entity_poly.pdbx_seq_one_letter_code
_entity_poly.pdbx_strand_id
1 'polypeptide(L)'
;MCIRDRHCRFYQQAGYDFVCLSDHFRPIYDFQISDTSPFRKDDFTTIIGAELHTGRMGNGEIWHFLAVGLPLDFEPPSETETAADMAARALNAGAFLAYAHPEWNSLTLEDALSMPDGMHAVEVFNTTSSTKGRGEGSALLDQLLNSDRRPCAIAVDDVHRYHRDALGGWVMVKAAKNTPEALLQSLKRGLFYASTGADLINVERHDDFLHVECSPVDSVWLLGHGAKVTWVDGEGITRAKLPLDKFKGGYARLSIQASDGTRAWSNPLFLNE
;
A
#
# COMPACT_ATOMS: atom_id res chain seq x y z
N MET A 1 26.97 11.45 9.21
CA MET A 1 25.94 10.40 9.04
C MET A 1 24.95 10.93 8.01
N CYS A 2 24.81 10.24 6.90
CA CYS A 2 23.89 10.63 5.81
C CYS A 2 22.43 10.54 6.31
N ILE A 3 21.53 11.36 5.75
CA ILE A 3 20.10 11.31 6.10
C ILE A 3 19.54 9.89 5.83
N ARG A 4 19.91 9.27 4.72
CA ARG A 4 19.53 7.90 4.34
C ARG A 4 19.92 6.84 5.36
N ASP A 5 21.19 6.91 5.87
CA ASP A 5 21.70 6.03 6.94
C ASP A 5 20.84 6.16 8.21
N ARG A 6 20.44 7.39 8.56
CA ARG A 6 19.58 7.64 9.71
C ARG A 6 18.19 7.02 9.53
N HIS A 7 17.57 7.13 8.33
CA HIS A 7 16.27 6.55 8.04
C HIS A 7 16.31 5.02 8.13
N CYS A 8 17.24 4.37 7.45
CA CYS A 8 17.35 2.91 7.47
C CYS A 8 17.59 2.37 8.88
N ARG A 9 18.49 3.02 9.66
CA ARG A 9 18.74 2.62 11.05
C ARG A 9 17.55 2.85 11.97
N PHE A 10 16.79 3.92 11.78
CA PHE A 10 15.60 4.21 12.57
C PHE A 10 14.57 3.10 12.42
N TYR A 11 14.23 2.71 11.19
CA TYR A 11 13.27 1.63 10.93
C TYR A 11 13.79 0.26 11.38
N GLN A 12 15.08 -0.05 11.15
CA GLN A 12 15.69 -1.28 11.68
C GLN A 12 15.59 -1.35 13.21
N GLN A 13 15.90 -0.27 13.92
CA GLN A 13 15.80 -0.20 15.38
C GLN A 13 14.36 -0.28 15.89
N ALA A 14 13.40 0.14 15.09
CA ALA A 14 11.97 0.00 15.38
C ALA A 14 11.42 -1.42 15.09
N GLY A 15 12.25 -2.35 14.60
CA GLY A 15 11.88 -3.74 14.38
C GLY A 15 11.34 -4.05 12.98
N TYR A 16 11.52 -3.15 12.01
CA TYR A 16 11.17 -3.43 10.61
C TYR A 16 12.22 -4.36 9.98
N ASP A 17 11.77 -5.34 9.21
CA ASP A 17 12.62 -6.25 8.45
C ASP A 17 13.11 -5.62 7.15
N PHE A 18 12.34 -4.67 6.60
CA PHE A 18 12.70 -3.95 5.37
C PHE A 18 12.05 -2.58 5.29
N VAL A 19 12.62 -1.74 4.41
CA VAL A 19 12.07 -0.42 4.08
C VAL A 19 12.30 -0.10 2.60
N CYS A 20 11.39 0.66 1.99
CA CYS A 20 11.64 1.37 0.75
C CYS A 20 11.75 2.86 1.08
N LEU A 21 12.93 3.44 0.83
CA LEU A 21 13.12 4.88 0.89
C LEU A 21 12.75 5.46 -0.48
N SER A 22 11.61 6.15 -0.53
CA SER A 22 11.00 6.67 -1.75
C SER A 22 11.07 8.19 -1.80
N ASP A 23 12.30 8.73 -1.96
CA ASP A 23 12.50 10.17 -2.09
C ASP A 23 11.72 10.73 -3.31
N HIS A 24 11.31 12.00 -3.21
CA HIS A 24 10.60 12.69 -4.29
C HIS A 24 11.44 12.76 -5.58
N PHE A 25 10.96 12.14 -6.65
CA PHE A 25 11.58 12.15 -7.98
C PHE A 25 11.14 13.41 -8.74
N ARG A 26 11.81 14.54 -8.45
CA ARG A 26 11.45 15.89 -8.92
C ARG A 26 12.67 16.70 -9.38
N PRO A 27 12.48 17.70 -10.27
CA PRO A 27 13.58 18.55 -10.76
C PRO A 27 14.38 19.22 -9.65
N ILE A 28 13.72 19.68 -8.57
CA ILE A 28 14.39 20.34 -7.44
C ILE A 28 15.39 19.43 -6.69
N TYR A 29 15.27 18.12 -6.87
CA TYR A 29 16.15 17.10 -6.31
C TYR A 29 16.96 16.38 -7.38
N ASP A 30 17.07 16.98 -8.59
CA ASP A 30 17.80 16.41 -9.73
C ASP A 30 17.32 14.98 -10.09
N PHE A 31 16.05 14.67 -9.86
CA PHE A 31 15.43 13.36 -10.10
C PHE A 31 16.23 12.19 -9.50
N GLN A 32 16.86 12.41 -8.35
CA GLN A 32 17.72 11.41 -7.73
C GLN A 32 16.91 10.25 -7.13
N ILE A 33 17.26 9.01 -7.51
CA ILE A 33 16.86 7.78 -6.82
C ILE A 33 17.95 7.41 -5.81
N SER A 34 17.57 7.21 -4.56
CA SER A 34 18.51 6.92 -3.48
C SER A 34 18.98 5.47 -3.53
N ASP A 35 20.29 5.25 -3.72
CA ASP A 35 20.87 3.92 -3.51
C ASP A 35 20.92 3.60 -2.01
N THR A 36 20.05 2.68 -1.59
CA THR A 36 19.95 2.18 -0.22
C THR A 36 20.57 0.80 -0.05
N SER A 37 21.16 0.22 -1.10
CA SER A 37 21.79 -1.11 -1.04
C SER A 37 22.92 -1.22 0.00
N PRO A 38 23.73 -0.18 0.29
CA PRO A 38 24.76 -0.26 1.33
C PRO A 38 24.22 -0.43 2.76
N PHE A 39 22.92 -0.23 3.00
CA PHE A 39 22.32 -0.37 4.33
C PHE A 39 21.70 -1.75 4.58
N ARG A 40 21.74 -2.65 3.59
CA ARG A 40 21.27 -4.03 3.71
C ARG A 40 22.16 -4.83 4.65
N LYS A 41 21.53 -5.70 5.46
CA LYS A 41 22.16 -6.61 6.42
C LYS A 41 21.41 -7.94 6.43
N ASP A 42 21.88 -8.91 7.22
CA ASP A 42 21.26 -10.24 7.32
C ASP A 42 19.81 -10.17 7.86
N ASP A 43 19.54 -9.23 8.79
CA ASP A 43 18.26 -9.04 9.47
C ASP A 43 17.41 -7.87 8.93
N PHE A 44 17.97 -7.06 8.03
CA PHE A 44 17.29 -5.88 7.49
C PHE A 44 17.67 -5.63 6.03
N THR A 45 16.66 -5.42 5.18
CA THR A 45 16.92 -5.10 3.78
C THR A 45 16.25 -3.80 3.33
N THR A 46 16.61 -3.33 2.16
CA THR A 46 16.02 -2.15 1.54
C THR A 46 15.63 -2.46 0.10
N ILE A 47 14.49 -1.93 -0.32
CA ILE A 47 14.09 -1.94 -1.73
C ILE A 47 14.29 -0.53 -2.28
N ILE A 48 14.97 -0.39 -3.41
CA ILE A 48 15.17 0.91 -4.06
C ILE A 48 13.84 1.35 -4.67
N GLY A 49 13.51 2.63 -4.52
CA GLY A 49 12.27 3.19 -5.04
C GLY A 49 12.29 4.70 -5.04
N ALA A 50 11.20 5.29 -5.49
CA ALA A 50 10.99 6.73 -5.49
C ALA A 50 9.50 7.06 -5.44
N GLU A 51 9.16 8.26 -5.02
CA GLU A 51 7.86 8.85 -5.27
C GLU A 51 7.92 9.66 -6.57
N LEU A 52 7.28 9.13 -7.62
CA LEU A 52 7.28 9.73 -8.95
C LEU A 52 6.29 10.89 -9.00
N HIS A 53 6.75 12.04 -9.47
CA HIS A 53 5.93 13.24 -9.65
C HIS A 53 5.92 13.64 -11.13
N THR A 54 4.74 13.67 -11.75
CA THR A 54 4.61 14.04 -13.16
C THR A 54 3.21 14.47 -13.51
N GLY A 55 3.07 15.30 -14.54
CA GLY A 55 1.79 15.71 -15.07
C GLY A 55 0.84 16.33 -14.03
N ARG A 56 -0.40 16.56 -14.42
CA ARG A 56 -1.44 17.07 -13.51
C ARG A 56 -2.73 16.29 -13.67
N MET A 57 -3.43 16.11 -12.56
CA MET A 57 -4.78 15.56 -12.49
C MET A 57 -5.81 16.58 -12.96
N GLY A 58 -7.06 16.16 -13.13
CA GLY A 58 -8.17 17.03 -13.52
C GLY A 58 -8.42 18.22 -12.59
N ASN A 59 -8.06 18.08 -11.30
CA ASN A 59 -8.15 19.16 -10.29
C ASN A 59 -6.93 20.10 -10.28
N GLY A 60 -5.92 19.87 -11.13
CA GLY A 60 -4.71 20.68 -11.25
C GLY A 60 -3.55 20.26 -10.33
N GLU A 61 -3.76 19.33 -9.39
CA GLU A 61 -2.70 18.77 -8.56
C GLU A 61 -1.76 17.87 -9.36
N ILE A 62 -0.51 17.74 -8.90
CA ILE A 62 0.49 16.86 -9.55
C ILE A 62 0.19 15.41 -9.18
N TRP A 63 0.40 14.50 -10.13
CA TRP A 63 0.37 13.08 -9.85
C TRP A 63 1.52 12.64 -8.96
N HIS A 64 1.19 11.78 -8.00
CA HIS A 64 2.14 11.12 -7.11
C HIS A 64 1.96 9.61 -7.21
N PHE A 65 3.02 8.89 -7.56
CA PHE A 65 3.04 7.44 -7.56
C PHE A 65 4.16 6.92 -6.68
N LEU A 66 3.84 6.05 -5.74
CA LEU A 66 4.87 5.28 -5.04
C LEU A 66 5.36 4.17 -5.96
N ALA A 67 6.64 4.20 -6.32
CA ALA A 67 7.29 3.20 -7.15
C ALA A 67 8.36 2.45 -6.35
N VAL A 68 8.14 1.16 -6.08
CA VAL A 68 9.04 0.27 -5.32
C VAL A 68 9.71 -0.71 -6.27
N GLY A 69 11.04 -0.79 -6.23
CA GLY A 69 11.82 -1.66 -7.12
C GLY A 69 12.22 -0.98 -8.44
N LEU A 70 12.38 0.35 -8.42
CA LEU A 70 12.94 1.07 -9.58
C LEU A 70 14.44 0.80 -9.75
N PRO A 71 14.95 0.77 -10.98
CA PRO A 71 16.39 0.81 -11.21
C PRO A 71 16.96 2.20 -10.88
N LEU A 72 18.24 2.25 -10.49
CA LEU A 72 18.90 3.52 -10.12
C LEU A 72 19.05 4.50 -11.29
N ASP A 73 19.08 3.98 -12.50
CA ASP A 73 19.19 4.71 -13.75
C ASP A 73 17.83 4.98 -14.42
N PHE A 74 16.74 4.92 -13.66
CA PHE A 74 15.41 5.30 -14.17
C PHE A 74 15.41 6.77 -14.58
N GLU A 75 15.21 7.02 -15.88
CA GLU A 75 15.36 8.32 -16.48
C GLU A 75 14.31 9.35 -16.01
N PRO A 76 14.66 10.63 -15.91
CA PRO A 76 13.69 11.70 -15.69
C PRO A 76 12.58 11.72 -16.74
N PRO A 77 11.40 12.30 -16.44
CA PRO A 77 10.36 12.47 -17.46
C PRO A 77 10.80 13.43 -18.55
N SER A 78 10.42 13.11 -19.79
CA SER A 78 10.52 14.09 -20.89
C SER A 78 9.47 15.20 -20.70
N GLU A 79 9.66 16.34 -21.39
CA GLU A 79 8.70 17.46 -21.32
C GLU A 79 7.29 17.11 -21.79
N THR A 80 7.16 16.07 -22.64
CA THR A 80 5.89 15.63 -23.22
C THR A 80 5.34 14.36 -22.58
N GLU A 81 6.05 13.76 -21.62
CA GLU A 81 5.65 12.53 -20.98
C GLU A 81 4.42 12.77 -20.07
N THR A 82 3.33 12.05 -20.33
CA THR A 82 2.14 12.09 -19.50
C THR A 82 2.32 11.26 -18.23
N ALA A 83 1.44 11.46 -17.24
CA ALA A 83 1.44 10.63 -16.04
C ALA A 83 1.21 9.14 -16.34
N ALA A 84 0.36 8.84 -17.33
CA ALA A 84 0.12 7.46 -17.78
C ALA A 84 1.35 6.84 -18.45
N ASP A 85 2.10 7.62 -19.26
CA ASP A 85 3.34 7.16 -19.89
C ASP A 85 4.41 6.85 -18.83
N MET A 86 4.60 7.74 -17.84
CA MET A 86 5.54 7.50 -16.74
C MET A 86 5.14 6.27 -15.92
N ALA A 87 3.86 6.12 -15.59
CA ALA A 87 3.35 4.95 -14.87
C ALA A 87 3.62 3.66 -15.68
N ALA A 88 3.33 3.66 -17.00
CA ALA A 88 3.60 2.52 -17.86
C ALA A 88 5.12 2.21 -17.93
N ARG A 89 5.98 3.23 -18.01
CA ARG A 89 7.42 3.07 -18.01
C ARG A 89 7.96 2.49 -16.71
N ALA A 90 7.43 2.94 -15.56
CA ALA A 90 7.79 2.39 -14.25
C ALA A 90 7.35 0.92 -14.11
N LEU A 91 6.13 0.58 -14.57
CA LEU A 91 5.65 -0.81 -14.62
C LEU A 91 6.54 -1.69 -15.51
N ASN A 92 6.93 -1.20 -16.69
CA ASN A 92 7.82 -1.92 -17.62
C ASN A 92 9.25 -2.07 -17.07
N ALA A 93 9.73 -1.12 -16.26
CA ALA A 93 10.98 -1.23 -15.53
C ALA A 93 10.92 -2.25 -14.37
N GLY A 94 9.75 -2.80 -14.12
CA GLY A 94 9.55 -3.84 -13.13
C GLY A 94 9.19 -3.32 -11.73
N ALA A 95 8.84 -2.05 -11.56
CA ALA A 95 8.41 -1.52 -10.26
C ALA A 95 7.05 -2.08 -9.80
N PHE A 96 6.85 -2.18 -8.51
CA PHE A 96 5.53 -2.19 -7.88
C PHE A 96 5.05 -0.75 -7.78
N LEU A 97 3.89 -0.44 -8.35
CA LEU A 97 3.41 0.92 -8.47
C LEU A 97 2.09 1.10 -7.72
N ALA A 98 1.99 2.15 -6.91
CA ALA A 98 0.79 2.46 -6.14
C ALA A 98 0.35 3.92 -6.29
N TYR A 99 -0.96 4.16 -6.17
CA TYR A 99 -1.53 5.50 -6.01
C TYR A 99 -1.19 6.00 -4.61
N ALA A 100 -0.39 7.06 -4.53
CA ALA A 100 0.01 7.67 -3.27
C ALA A 100 -1.10 8.57 -2.70
N HIS A 101 -1.32 8.49 -1.40
CA HIS A 101 -2.18 9.37 -0.56
C HIS A 101 -3.37 10.01 -1.30
N PRO A 102 -4.33 9.20 -1.81
CA PRO A 102 -5.39 9.70 -2.72
C PRO A 102 -6.26 10.80 -2.12
N GLU A 103 -6.53 10.77 -0.82
CA GLU A 103 -7.31 11.82 -0.16
C GLU A 103 -6.54 13.16 -0.10
N TRP A 104 -5.22 13.11 0.08
CA TRP A 104 -4.37 14.29 0.10
C TRP A 104 -4.45 15.08 -1.20
N ASN A 105 -4.37 14.40 -2.33
CA ASN A 105 -4.40 14.99 -3.68
C ASN A 105 -5.82 15.16 -4.20
N SER A 106 -6.85 14.73 -3.45
CA SER A 106 -8.24 14.66 -3.94
C SER A 106 -8.36 13.87 -5.25
N LEU A 107 -7.63 12.74 -5.32
CA LEU A 107 -7.60 11.86 -6.49
C LEU A 107 -8.98 11.25 -6.74
N THR A 108 -9.52 11.47 -7.93
CA THR A 108 -10.83 10.96 -8.33
C THR A 108 -10.74 9.57 -8.97
N LEU A 109 -11.86 8.86 -9.03
CA LEU A 109 -11.94 7.60 -9.77
C LEU A 109 -11.62 7.80 -11.27
N GLU A 110 -12.09 8.89 -11.87
CA GLU A 110 -11.83 9.23 -13.29
C GLU A 110 -10.33 9.37 -13.54
N ASP A 111 -9.64 10.15 -12.70
CA ASP A 111 -8.19 10.29 -12.77
C ASP A 111 -7.52 8.91 -12.64
N ALA A 112 -7.88 8.12 -11.62
CA ALA A 112 -7.28 6.81 -11.39
C ALA A 112 -7.52 5.83 -12.55
N LEU A 113 -8.69 5.84 -13.19
CA LEU A 113 -9.01 5.02 -14.35
C LEU A 113 -8.26 5.46 -15.63
N SER A 114 -7.75 6.69 -15.69
CA SER A 114 -6.90 7.15 -16.80
C SER A 114 -5.48 6.54 -16.76
N MET A 115 -5.08 5.93 -15.66
CA MET A 115 -3.79 5.25 -15.53
C MET A 115 -3.83 3.86 -16.18
N PRO A 116 -2.65 3.33 -16.60
CA PRO A 116 -2.58 2.01 -17.22
C PRO A 116 -3.10 0.91 -16.29
N ASP A 117 -3.58 -0.17 -16.90
CA ASP A 117 -3.86 -1.40 -16.18
C ASP A 117 -2.57 -1.92 -15.54
N GLY A 118 -2.67 -2.52 -14.36
CA GLY A 118 -1.49 -3.05 -13.66
C GLY A 118 -0.93 -2.14 -12.57
N MET A 119 -1.60 -1.00 -12.26
CA MET A 119 -1.37 -0.35 -10.98
C MET A 119 -1.61 -1.35 -9.85
N HIS A 120 -0.58 -1.56 -9.01
CA HIS A 120 -0.59 -2.68 -8.07
C HIS A 120 -1.37 -2.39 -6.77
N ALA A 121 -1.39 -1.13 -6.33
CA ALA A 121 -2.00 -0.81 -5.04
C ALA A 121 -2.54 0.63 -4.93
N VAL A 122 -3.30 0.84 -3.85
CA VAL A 122 -3.74 2.15 -3.34
C VAL A 122 -3.23 2.28 -1.90
N GLU A 123 -2.67 3.41 -1.54
CA GLU A 123 -2.45 3.75 -0.13
C GLU A 123 -3.81 3.94 0.55
N VAL A 124 -4.24 2.92 1.31
CA VAL A 124 -5.47 2.99 2.10
C VAL A 124 -5.27 3.77 3.39
N PHE A 125 -4.01 3.92 3.80
CA PHE A 125 -3.59 4.75 4.92
C PHE A 125 -2.20 5.34 4.66
N ASN A 126 -2.06 6.65 4.93
CA ASN A 126 -0.81 7.38 4.87
C ASN A 126 -0.63 8.20 6.15
N THR A 127 0.42 7.91 6.93
CA THR A 127 0.64 8.51 8.25
C THR A 127 0.84 10.02 8.17
N THR A 128 1.70 10.51 7.27
CA THR A 128 1.93 11.96 7.09
C THR A 128 0.64 12.70 6.73
N SER A 129 -0.12 12.18 5.79
CA SER A 129 -1.38 12.79 5.37
C SER A 129 -2.45 12.72 6.46
N SER A 130 -2.46 11.65 7.29
CA SER A 130 -3.40 11.52 8.41
C SER A 130 -3.17 12.57 9.50
N THR A 131 -1.92 13.01 9.73
CA THR A 131 -1.62 14.14 10.66
C THR A 131 -2.26 15.45 10.22
N LYS A 132 -2.75 15.52 9.00
CA LYS A 132 -3.42 16.68 8.38
C LYS A 132 -4.90 16.40 8.06
N GLY A 133 -5.42 15.25 8.54
CA GLY A 133 -6.83 14.86 8.36
C GLY A 133 -7.16 14.36 6.95
N ARG A 134 -6.18 13.87 6.18
CA ARG A 134 -6.34 13.41 4.79
C ARG A 134 -5.54 12.14 4.51
N GLY A 135 -5.59 11.17 5.42
CA GLY A 135 -4.79 9.95 5.34
C GLY A 135 -5.50 8.72 4.79
N GLU A 136 -6.78 8.82 4.46
CA GLU A 136 -7.59 7.66 4.06
C GLU A 136 -7.60 7.45 2.54
N GLY A 137 -7.68 6.19 2.10
CA GLY A 137 -7.72 5.84 0.68
C GLY A 137 -8.63 4.65 0.37
N SER A 138 -9.27 4.06 1.39
CA SER A 138 -10.13 2.89 1.23
C SER A 138 -11.29 3.11 0.27
N ALA A 139 -11.82 4.34 0.19
CA ALA A 139 -12.91 4.68 -0.74
C ALA A 139 -12.48 4.55 -2.20
N LEU A 140 -11.27 5.04 -2.56
CA LEU A 140 -10.74 4.90 -3.91
C LEU A 140 -10.46 3.43 -4.25
N LEU A 141 -9.91 2.66 -3.29
CA LEU A 141 -9.70 1.22 -3.46
C LEU A 141 -11.01 0.53 -3.84
N ASP A 142 -12.10 0.76 -3.10
CA ASP A 142 -13.40 0.14 -3.38
C ASP A 142 -13.99 0.59 -4.72
N GLN A 143 -13.83 1.86 -5.09
CA GLN A 143 -14.28 2.37 -6.39
C GLN A 143 -13.53 1.70 -7.55
N LEU A 144 -12.22 1.51 -7.44
CA LEU A 144 -11.41 0.82 -8.44
C LEU A 144 -11.79 -0.66 -8.55
N LEU A 145 -11.98 -1.36 -7.41
CA LEU A 145 -12.44 -2.75 -7.38
C LEU A 145 -13.84 -2.91 -7.98
N ASN A 146 -14.72 -1.93 -7.78
CA ASN A 146 -16.06 -1.88 -8.40
C ASN A 146 -16.00 -1.61 -9.91
N SER A 147 -14.86 -1.11 -10.42
CA SER A 147 -14.61 -0.80 -11.84
C SER A 147 -13.70 -1.84 -12.50
N ASP A 148 -13.70 -3.07 -12.01
CA ASP A 148 -12.91 -4.21 -12.50
C ASP A 148 -11.38 -4.03 -12.45
N ARG A 149 -10.87 -2.99 -11.78
CA ARG A 149 -9.45 -2.87 -11.44
C ARG A 149 -9.16 -3.77 -10.23
N ARG A 150 -7.91 -4.19 -10.08
CA ARG A 150 -7.53 -5.16 -9.03
C ARG A 150 -6.37 -4.70 -8.15
N PRO A 151 -6.37 -3.46 -7.65
CA PRO A 151 -5.29 -3.01 -6.76
C PRO A 151 -5.37 -3.67 -5.39
N CYS A 152 -4.21 -3.80 -4.76
CA CYS A 152 -4.05 -4.16 -3.36
C CYS A 152 -4.17 -2.93 -2.45
N ALA A 153 -4.24 -3.17 -1.13
CA ALA A 153 -4.23 -2.14 -0.09
C ALA A 153 -2.84 -2.03 0.54
N ILE A 154 -2.23 -0.84 0.58
CA ILE A 154 -1.01 -0.60 1.36
C ILE A 154 -1.22 0.49 2.39
N ALA A 155 -0.53 0.39 3.53
CA ALA A 155 -0.38 1.45 4.51
C ALA A 155 1.09 1.88 4.55
N VAL A 156 1.34 3.17 4.64
CA VAL A 156 2.68 3.75 4.56
C VAL A 156 2.84 4.92 5.51
N ASP A 157 4.08 5.29 5.78
CA ASP A 157 4.40 6.45 6.60
C ASP A 157 4.48 7.75 5.80
N ASP A 158 5.14 7.73 4.62
CA ASP A 158 5.45 8.96 3.88
C ASP A 158 6.20 9.97 4.76
N VAL A 159 7.26 9.47 5.46
CA VAL A 159 7.88 10.15 6.57
C VAL A 159 8.66 11.40 6.16
N HIS A 160 8.32 12.54 6.77
CA HIS A 160 9.02 13.82 6.66
C HIS A 160 9.62 14.26 7.99
N ARG A 161 9.02 13.82 9.11
CA ARG A 161 9.40 14.21 10.48
C ARG A 161 9.17 13.05 11.44
N TYR A 162 10.21 12.29 11.78
CA TYR A 162 10.13 11.07 12.61
C TYR A 162 9.23 11.15 13.84
N HIS A 163 9.22 12.28 14.54
CA HIS A 163 8.45 12.45 15.76
C HIS A 163 6.94 12.65 15.53
N ARG A 164 6.48 12.69 14.27
CA ARG A 164 5.09 12.99 13.93
C ARG A 164 4.46 12.00 12.96
N ASP A 165 5.26 11.49 12.02
CA ASP A 165 4.76 10.82 10.82
C ASP A 165 5.51 9.50 10.50
N ALA A 166 6.17 8.90 11.50
CA ALA A 166 6.83 7.62 11.37
C ALA A 166 6.14 6.54 12.22
N LEU A 167 6.27 5.27 11.78
CA LEU A 167 5.79 4.06 12.46
C LEU A 167 4.26 4.01 12.63
N GLY A 168 3.51 4.69 11.77
CA GLY A 168 2.05 4.71 11.83
C GLY A 168 1.37 3.81 10.79
N GLY A 169 2.09 3.42 9.71
CA GLY A 169 1.55 2.56 8.66
C GLY A 169 2.61 1.70 7.99
N TRP A 170 2.31 0.41 7.77
CA TRP A 170 3.23 -0.55 7.14
C TRP A 170 2.49 -1.69 6.42
N VAL A 171 3.24 -2.53 5.74
CA VAL A 171 2.76 -3.78 5.17
C VAL A 171 3.46 -4.97 5.82
N MET A 172 2.70 -6.04 6.09
CA MET A 172 3.20 -7.33 6.56
C MET A 172 3.29 -8.29 5.38
N VAL A 173 4.51 -8.61 4.94
CA VAL A 173 4.75 -9.33 3.68
C VAL A 173 5.11 -10.79 3.93
N LYS A 174 4.41 -11.71 3.27
CA LYS A 174 4.76 -13.13 3.26
C LYS A 174 5.76 -13.40 2.13
N ALA A 175 7.03 -13.54 2.47
CA ALA A 175 8.11 -13.81 1.54
C ALA A 175 8.96 -15.02 1.98
N ALA A 176 9.56 -15.71 1.03
CA ALA A 176 10.42 -16.87 1.33
C ALA A 176 11.76 -16.46 1.95
N LYS A 177 12.22 -15.24 1.66
CA LYS A 177 13.49 -14.67 2.15
C LYS A 177 13.33 -13.16 2.29
N ASN A 178 14.09 -12.55 3.21
CA ASN A 178 14.20 -11.11 3.34
C ASN A 178 15.23 -10.56 2.34
N THR A 179 14.91 -10.64 1.05
CA THR A 179 15.72 -10.03 -0.04
C THR A 179 14.83 -9.11 -0.88
N PRO A 180 15.40 -8.05 -1.50
CA PRO A 180 14.63 -7.11 -2.32
C PRO A 180 13.78 -7.80 -3.39
N GLU A 181 14.34 -8.80 -4.06
CA GLU A 181 13.67 -9.51 -5.15
C GLU A 181 12.51 -10.35 -4.65
N ALA A 182 12.70 -11.09 -3.54
CA ALA A 182 11.65 -11.92 -2.95
C ALA A 182 10.51 -11.08 -2.39
N LEU A 183 10.83 -9.96 -1.73
CA LEU A 183 9.84 -9.00 -1.22
C LEU A 183 9.07 -8.34 -2.37
N LEU A 184 9.77 -7.84 -3.39
CA LEU A 184 9.14 -7.21 -4.56
C LEU A 184 8.22 -8.20 -5.30
N GLN A 185 8.63 -9.45 -5.45
CA GLN A 185 7.79 -10.49 -6.03
C GLN A 185 6.54 -10.75 -5.18
N SER A 186 6.68 -10.80 -3.86
CA SER A 186 5.55 -10.98 -2.94
C SER A 186 4.58 -9.80 -2.98
N LEU A 187 5.10 -8.57 -3.03
CA LEU A 187 4.29 -7.36 -3.18
C LEU A 187 3.47 -7.41 -4.48
N LYS A 188 4.09 -7.70 -5.62
CA LYS A 188 3.39 -7.81 -6.90
C LYS A 188 2.33 -8.90 -6.96
N ARG A 189 2.49 -9.96 -6.16
CA ARG A 189 1.53 -11.05 -6.05
C ARG A 189 0.43 -10.82 -5.01
N GLY A 190 0.45 -9.68 -4.31
CA GLY A 190 -0.50 -9.38 -3.23
C GLY A 190 -0.35 -10.27 -1.99
N LEU A 191 0.85 -10.87 -1.75
CA LEU A 191 1.11 -11.73 -0.61
C LEU A 191 1.49 -10.90 0.63
N PHE A 192 0.60 -10.01 1.03
CA PHE A 192 0.78 -9.11 2.16
C PHE A 192 -0.56 -8.56 2.64
N TYR A 193 -0.57 -7.93 3.79
CA TYR A 193 -1.66 -7.08 4.25
C TYR A 193 -1.12 -5.73 4.76
N ALA A 194 -1.98 -4.72 4.79
CA ALA A 194 -1.67 -3.39 5.33
C ALA A 194 -2.06 -3.29 6.80
N SER A 195 -1.30 -2.56 7.60
CA SER A 195 -1.55 -2.40 9.04
C SER A 195 -1.16 -1.02 9.55
N THR A 196 -1.86 -0.58 10.60
CA THR A 196 -1.50 0.53 11.48
C THR A 196 -1.34 0.08 12.95
N GLY A 197 -1.27 -1.26 13.19
CA GLY A 197 -1.08 -1.83 14.52
C GLY A 197 -1.87 -3.11 14.79
N ALA A 198 -3.01 -3.32 14.13
CA ALA A 198 -3.73 -4.58 14.22
C ALA A 198 -3.10 -5.65 13.30
N ASP A 199 -3.16 -6.93 13.69
CA ASP A 199 -2.56 -8.03 12.93
C ASP A 199 -3.62 -8.98 12.36
N LEU A 200 -3.46 -9.34 11.09
CA LEU A 200 -4.11 -10.50 10.46
C LEU A 200 -3.15 -11.70 10.57
N ILE A 201 -3.41 -12.62 11.48
CA ILE A 201 -2.54 -13.77 11.76
C ILE A 201 -2.76 -14.88 10.74
N ASN A 202 -4.04 -15.21 10.48
CA ASN A 202 -4.43 -16.20 9.49
C ASN A 202 -5.77 -15.85 8.86
N VAL A 203 -5.87 -16.04 7.55
CA VAL A 203 -7.11 -15.83 6.78
C VAL A 203 -7.27 -16.98 5.82
N GLU A 204 -8.27 -17.83 6.06
CA GLU A 204 -8.51 -19.04 5.29
C GLU A 204 -9.97 -19.13 4.83
N ARG A 205 -10.14 -19.55 3.56
CA ARG A 205 -11.45 -19.89 3.04
C ARG A 205 -11.70 -21.38 3.25
N HIS A 206 -12.80 -21.69 3.93
CA HIS A 206 -13.34 -23.04 4.03
C HIS A 206 -14.81 -23.02 3.59
N ASP A 207 -15.11 -23.73 2.51
CA ASP A 207 -16.43 -23.75 1.88
C ASP A 207 -16.96 -22.34 1.58
N ASP A 208 -18.11 -22.01 2.14
CA ASP A 208 -18.80 -20.71 2.01
C ASP A 208 -18.45 -19.72 3.12
N PHE A 209 -17.37 -19.94 3.84
CA PHE A 209 -16.94 -19.05 4.94
C PHE A 209 -15.48 -18.63 4.84
N LEU A 210 -15.22 -17.41 5.29
CA LEU A 210 -13.89 -16.93 5.57
C LEU A 210 -13.64 -17.03 7.08
N HIS A 211 -12.59 -17.76 7.45
CA HIS A 211 -12.12 -17.88 8.83
C HIS A 211 -10.94 -16.90 9.01
N VAL A 212 -11.03 -16.08 10.03
CA VAL A 212 -10.07 -15.02 10.34
C VAL A 212 -9.52 -15.26 11.74
N GLU A 213 -8.20 -15.25 11.88
CA GLU A 213 -7.50 -15.13 13.15
C GLU A 213 -6.72 -13.80 13.13
N CYS A 214 -6.84 -13.01 14.19
CA CYS A 214 -6.24 -11.67 14.29
C CYS A 214 -5.77 -11.37 15.70
N SER A 215 -5.02 -10.27 15.88
CA SER A 215 -4.83 -9.65 17.19
C SER A 215 -6.20 -9.26 17.79
N PRO A 216 -6.29 -8.99 19.11
CA PRO A 216 -7.55 -8.54 19.71
C PRO A 216 -8.09 -7.28 19.02
N VAL A 217 -9.32 -7.35 18.49
CA VAL A 217 -10.01 -6.24 17.79
C VAL A 217 -11.47 -6.16 18.24
N ASP A 218 -12.12 -5.01 17.98
CA ASP A 218 -13.53 -4.81 18.33
C ASP A 218 -14.45 -5.00 17.13
N SER A 219 -13.90 -4.94 15.91
CA SER A 219 -14.68 -5.13 14.70
C SER A 219 -13.90 -5.86 13.61
N VAL A 220 -14.59 -6.76 12.91
CA VAL A 220 -14.12 -7.47 11.73
C VAL A 220 -15.14 -7.32 10.62
N TRP A 221 -14.83 -6.58 9.56
CA TRP A 221 -15.68 -6.34 8.41
C TRP A 221 -15.17 -7.10 7.20
N LEU A 222 -16.08 -7.75 6.48
CA LEU A 222 -15.85 -8.26 5.14
C LEU A 222 -16.66 -7.40 4.17
N LEU A 223 -15.97 -6.70 3.28
CA LEU A 223 -16.51 -5.72 2.37
C LEU A 223 -16.38 -6.22 0.93
N GLY A 224 -17.33 -5.89 0.06
CA GLY A 224 -17.32 -6.28 -1.34
C GLY A 224 -18.01 -5.27 -2.23
N HIS A 225 -18.34 -5.68 -3.45
CA HIS A 225 -18.90 -4.79 -4.46
C HIS A 225 -20.14 -4.02 -3.98
N GLY A 226 -20.16 -2.71 -4.16
CA GLY A 226 -21.25 -1.82 -3.77
C GLY A 226 -21.44 -1.78 -2.25
N ALA A 227 -22.64 -2.08 -1.76
CA ALA A 227 -22.99 -2.08 -0.35
C ALA A 227 -22.89 -3.47 0.30
N LYS A 228 -22.25 -4.44 -0.36
CA LYS A 228 -22.11 -5.79 0.20
C LYS A 228 -21.15 -5.74 1.39
N VAL A 229 -21.69 -6.09 2.55
CA VAL A 229 -20.93 -6.15 3.80
C VAL A 229 -21.46 -7.27 4.69
N THR A 230 -20.57 -7.90 5.43
CA THR A 230 -20.88 -8.70 6.62
C THR A 230 -19.84 -8.43 7.68
N TRP A 231 -20.19 -8.54 8.97
CA TRP A 231 -19.28 -8.16 10.03
C TRP A 231 -19.56 -8.92 11.32
N VAL A 232 -18.58 -8.87 12.21
CA VAL A 232 -18.66 -9.27 13.61
C VAL A 232 -18.15 -8.13 14.47
N ASP A 233 -18.92 -7.70 15.45
CA ASP A 233 -18.53 -6.73 16.46
C ASP A 233 -18.51 -7.37 17.85
N GLY A 234 -17.60 -6.94 18.72
CA GLY A 234 -17.44 -7.42 20.07
C GLY A 234 -16.13 -6.90 20.67
N GLU A 235 -15.90 -7.10 21.94
CA GLU A 235 -14.68 -6.70 22.61
C GLU A 235 -13.62 -7.80 22.50
N GLY A 236 -12.41 -7.46 22.02
CA GLY A 236 -11.26 -8.35 22.01
C GLY A 236 -11.40 -9.59 21.14
N ILE A 237 -12.09 -9.48 20.00
CA ILE A 237 -12.27 -10.57 19.04
C ILE A 237 -10.89 -10.98 18.49
N THR A 238 -10.56 -12.29 18.60
CA THR A 238 -9.34 -12.87 18.02
C THR A 238 -9.65 -13.87 16.92
N ARG A 239 -10.91 -14.25 16.73
CA ARG A 239 -11.39 -15.16 15.68
C ARG A 239 -12.75 -14.74 15.19
N ALA A 240 -12.93 -14.76 13.86
CA ALA A 240 -14.21 -14.50 13.23
C ALA A 240 -14.48 -15.52 12.12
N LYS A 241 -15.76 -15.81 11.90
CA LYS A 241 -16.24 -16.62 10.79
C LYS A 241 -17.28 -15.82 10.02
N LEU A 242 -16.97 -15.49 8.77
CA LEU A 242 -17.76 -14.58 7.95
C LEU A 242 -18.30 -15.33 6.71
N PRO A 243 -19.62 -15.29 6.43
CA PRO A 243 -20.19 -15.93 5.26
C PRO A 243 -19.80 -15.21 3.97
N LEU A 244 -19.50 -15.98 2.91
CA LEU A 244 -19.08 -15.51 1.59
C LEU A 244 -20.21 -15.46 0.56
N ASP A 245 -21.41 -15.90 0.89
CA ASP A 245 -22.55 -16.05 -0.05
C ASP A 245 -22.88 -14.75 -0.79
N LYS A 246 -22.85 -13.60 -0.09
CA LYS A 246 -23.11 -12.27 -0.66
C LYS A 246 -22.04 -11.80 -1.66
N PHE A 247 -20.84 -12.39 -1.62
CA PHE A 247 -19.67 -11.93 -2.37
C PHE A 247 -19.38 -12.79 -3.61
N LYS A 248 -20.12 -13.87 -3.81
CA LYS A 248 -19.97 -14.75 -5.00
C LYS A 248 -20.10 -13.94 -6.29
N GLY A 249 -19.24 -14.23 -7.25
CA GLY A 249 -19.14 -13.52 -8.53
C GLY A 249 -18.49 -12.13 -8.49
N GLY A 250 -17.81 -11.81 -7.39
CA GLY A 250 -17.13 -10.53 -7.20
C GLY A 250 -15.89 -10.66 -6.34
N TYR A 251 -15.66 -9.68 -5.46
CA TYR A 251 -14.56 -9.70 -4.51
C TYR A 251 -15.04 -9.55 -3.07
N ALA A 252 -14.17 -9.92 -2.14
CA ALA A 252 -14.29 -9.62 -0.72
C ALA A 252 -12.93 -9.19 -0.17
N ARG A 253 -12.89 -8.18 0.70
CA ARG A 253 -11.70 -7.75 1.44
C ARG A 253 -12.01 -7.57 2.91
N LEU A 254 -11.05 -7.94 3.77
CA LEU A 254 -11.17 -7.72 5.21
C LEU A 254 -10.71 -6.30 5.58
N SER A 255 -11.39 -5.73 6.60
CA SER A 255 -10.88 -4.64 7.41
C SER A 255 -11.16 -5.00 8.87
N ILE A 256 -10.17 -4.83 9.73
CA ILE A 256 -10.31 -5.06 11.18
C ILE A 256 -9.90 -3.80 11.93
N GLN A 257 -10.49 -3.57 13.10
CA GLN A 257 -10.18 -2.42 13.94
C GLN A 257 -10.17 -2.78 15.41
N ALA A 258 -9.09 -2.39 16.10
CA ALA A 258 -8.94 -2.54 17.53
C ALA A 258 -9.54 -1.34 18.29
N SER A 259 -9.69 -1.48 19.62
CA SER A 259 -10.28 -0.47 20.51
C SER A 259 -9.51 0.86 20.54
N ASP A 260 -8.20 0.84 20.26
CA ASP A 260 -7.34 2.02 20.16
C ASP A 260 -7.40 2.72 18.79
N GLY A 261 -8.23 2.20 17.86
CA GLY A 261 -8.40 2.70 16.51
C GLY A 261 -7.39 2.16 15.50
N THR A 262 -6.42 1.34 15.90
CA THR A 262 -5.51 0.68 14.95
C THR A 262 -6.25 -0.31 14.07
N ARG A 263 -5.80 -0.46 12.82
CA ARG A 263 -6.51 -1.20 11.77
C ARG A 263 -5.58 -2.12 11.00
N ALA A 264 -6.18 -3.12 10.34
CA ALA A 264 -5.53 -3.84 9.26
C ALA A 264 -6.49 -4.08 8.09
N TRP A 265 -5.93 -4.21 6.89
CA TRP A 265 -6.68 -4.42 5.64
C TRP A 265 -6.04 -5.56 4.85
N SER A 266 -6.84 -6.56 4.52
CA SER A 266 -6.39 -7.57 3.56
C SER A 266 -6.42 -7.01 2.13
N ASN A 267 -5.68 -7.65 1.25
CA ASN A 267 -5.91 -7.51 -0.18
C ASN A 267 -7.23 -8.18 -0.59
N PRO A 268 -7.83 -7.79 -1.74
CA PRO A 268 -9.08 -8.37 -2.19
C PRO A 268 -8.93 -9.85 -2.56
N LEU A 269 -9.90 -10.66 -2.14
CA LEU A 269 -10.11 -12.04 -2.52
C LEU A 269 -11.14 -12.07 -3.64
N PHE A 270 -10.80 -12.54 -4.83
CA PHE A 270 -11.72 -12.65 -5.95
C PHE A 270 -12.45 -14.00 -5.88
N LEU A 271 -13.78 -13.96 -5.90
CA LEU A 271 -14.66 -15.12 -5.69
C LEU A 271 -15.46 -15.46 -6.96
N ASN A 272 -14.79 -15.36 -8.10
CA ASN A 272 -15.41 -15.55 -9.43
C ASN A 272 -15.61 -17.02 -9.81
N GLU A 273 -15.32 -17.97 -8.91
CA GLU A 273 -15.49 -19.41 -9.14
C GLU A 273 -16.30 -20.07 -8.03
#